data_8430d7ea4ce6345b33f87db4d1ebe160
#
_entry.id   8430d7ea4ce6345b33f87db4d1ebe160
#
_cell.length_a   1.000
_cell.length_b   1.000
_cell.length_c   1.000
_cell.angle_alpha   90.00
_cell.angle_beta   90.00
_cell.angle_gamma   90.00
#
_symmetry.space_group_name_H-M   'P 1'
#
loop_
_entity.id
_entity.type
_entity.pdbx_description
1 polymer ?
#
loop_
_entity_poly.entity_id
_entity_poly.type
_entity_poly.pdbx_seq_one_letter_code
_entity_poly.pdbx_strand_id
1 'polypeptide(L)'
;MDIPFIYGRLAEKESFIDRVEDRRELKNFLRHGINVILVSPRRWGKSSLVRTSMEELMQEESKIKVCFMDASKIHTEEEFYNKFASIVIQGVSSTLEQKLSDLVKFINRFTPSITIASDPMNSVEVNLKVNPVKESPENILQLPERIAEAKGIKIIVCIDEFQQLANLPKWKNLEAMLRAEWQLQHHTTYCLYGSKMHMMKDIFNKANSPFFKFGQLMNLKRIAKEYWIPYIMSNFKKTGKTISESQAECLCERVKYNSWYVQQYCFFLWSHTDKEVTQELLDNQLQLVLDTNEDLFLTEMDELTPTQIGMLKAIASGEKH
;
A
#
# COMPACT_ATOMS: atom_id res chain seq x y z
N MET A 1 11.25 6.00 26.30
CA MET A 1 10.74 7.15 25.49
C MET A 1 10.27 6.61 24.16
N ASP A 2 9.05 6.94 23.79
CA ASP A 2 8.55 6.54 22.48
C ASP A 2 9.27 7.33 21.40
N ILE A 3 9.70 6.64 20.35
CA ILE A 3 10.38 7.25 19.21
C ILE A 3 9.35 8.03 18.39
N PRO A 4 9.47 9.37 18.29
CA PRO A 4 8.41 10.19 17.69
C PRO A 4 8.41 10.19 16.14
N PHE A 5 9.49 9.72 15.52
CA PHE A 5 9.65 9.67 14.07
C PHE A 5 9.95 8.27 13.61
N ILE A 6 9.15 7.77 12.67
CA ILE A 6 9.19 6.38 12.22
C ILE A 6 9.43 6.31 10.72
N TYR A 7 10.47 5.59 10.32
CA TYR A 7 10.74 5.22 8.93
C TYR A 7 11.11 3.73 8.83
N GLY A 8 11.06 3.15 7.64
CA GLY A 8 11.36 1.72 7.43
C GLY A 8 10.21 0.77 7.72
N ARG A 9 9.10 1.26 8.26
CA ARG A 9 7.86 0.49 8.51
C ARG A 9 6.63 1.32 8.18
N LEU A 10 5.46 0.68 8.19
CA LEU A 10 4.20 1.38 7.98
C LEU A 10 3.97 2.41 9.11
N ALA A 11 3.56 3.61 8.71
CA ALA A 11 3.11 4.61 9.68
C ALA A 11 1.68 4.28 10.09
N GLU A 12 1.45 4.20 11.41
CA GLU A 12 0.17 3.87 12.02
C GLU A 12 -0.17 4.88 13.10
N LYS A 13 -1.47 5.11 13.30
CA LYS A 13 -1.99 5.97 14.38
C LYS A 13 -1.29 7.35 14.46
N GLU A 14 -0.63 7.63 15.57
CA GLU A 14 0.02 8.92 15.84
C GLU A 14 1.21 9.24 14.92
N SER A 15 1.82 8.23 14.30
CA SER A 15 2.90 8.43 13.33
C SER A 15 2.39 8.67 11.91
N PHE A 16 1.09 8.51 11.69
CA PHE A 16 0.44 8.77 10.40
C PHE A 16 0.06 10.25 10.31
N ILE A 17 0.71 10.97 9.41
CA ILE A 17 0.54 12.40 9.23
C ILE A 17 -0.55 12.66 8.22
N ASP A 18 -1.54 13.48 8.61
CA ASP A 18 -2.58 14.06 7.77
C ASP A 18 -3.30 13.06 6.83
N ARG A 19 -3.41 13.39 5.57
CA ARG A 19 -4.15 12.62 4.58
C ARG A 19 -5.66 12.53 4.88
N VAL A 20 -6.21 13.51 5.64
CA VAL A 20 -7.62 13.51 6.05
C VAL A 20 -8.53 13.44 4.83
N GLU A 21 -8.25 14.27 3.82
CA GLU A 21 -9.02 14.30 2.58
C GLU A 21 -8.82 13.02 1.77
N ASP A 22 -7.56 12.58 1.59
CA ASP A 22 -7.27 11.34 0.87
C ASP A 22 -7.95 10.12 1.53
N ARG A 23 -7.93 10.04 2.88
CA ARG A 23 -8.63 8.98 3.64
C ARG A 23 -10.14 9.04 3.46
N ARG A 24 -10.71 10.26 3.58
CA ARG A 24 -12.14 10.48 3.42
C ARG A 24 -12.60 10.06 2.02
N GLU A 25 -11.89 10.48 0.99
CA GLU A 25 -12.20 10.17 -0.40
C GLU A 25 -12.07 8.67 -0.67
N LEU A 26 -10.98 8.04 -0.25
CA LEU A 26 -10.75 6.61 -0.39
C LEU A 26 -11.85 5.78 0.29
N LYS A 27 -12.16 6.09 1.55
CA LYS A 27 -13.25 5.43 2.29
C LYS A 27 -14.59 5.62 1.61
N ASN A 28 -14.86 6.83 1.12
CA ASN A 28 -16.13 7.13 0.46
C ASN A 28 -16.33 6.31 -0.82
N PHE A 29 -15.32 6.23 -1.70
CA PHE A 29 -15.43 5.41 -2.91
C PHE A 29 -15.65 3.93 -2.58
N LEU A 30 -14.80 3.35 -1.75
CA LEU A 30 -14.84 1.93 -1.43
C LEU A 30 -16.14 1.52 -0.68
N ARG A 31 -16.62 2.38 0.21
CA ARG A 31 -17.90 2.21 0.93
C ARG A 31 -19.09 2.07 -0.02
N HIS A 32 -19.07 2.85 -1.10
CA HIS A 32 -20.16 2.88 -2.07
C HIS A 32 -19.97 1.94 -3.28
N GLY A 33 -19.01 1.00 -3.18
CA GLY A 33 -18.81 -0.01 -4.23
C GLY A 33 -18.04 0.50 -5.45
N ILE A 34 -17.34 1.64 -5.33
CA ILE A 34 -16.53 2.20 -6.42
C ILE A 34 -15.10 1.68 -6.24
N ASN A 35 -14.60 0.92 -7.23
CA ASN A 35 -13.22 0.47 -7.25
C ASN A 35 -12.27 1.66 -7.31
N VAL A 36 -11.12 1.55 -6.64
CA VAL A 36 -10.11 2.59 -6.58
C VAL A 36 -8.78 2.09 -7.13
N ILE A 37 -8.17 2.89 -7.99
CA ILE A 37 -6.80 2.72 -8.46
C ILE A 37 -5.95 3.82 -7.82
N LEU A 38 -5.13 3.46 -6.82
CA LEU A 38 -4.29 4.42 -6.11
C LEU A 38 -2.85 4.33 -6.61
N VAL A 39 -2.36 5.43 -7.16
CA VAL A 39 -1.02 5.50 -7.75
C VAL A 39 -0.19 6.57 -7.05
N SER A 40 1.02 6.20 -6.66
CA SER A 40 2.00 7.15 -6.14
C SER A 40 3.42 6.61 -6.24
N PRO A 41 4.44 7.46 -6.30
CA PRO A 41 5.82 7.02 -6.18
C PRO A 41 6.06 6.20 -4.90
N ARG A 42 7.14 5.43 -4.90
CA ARG A 42 7.60 4.73 -3.68
C ARG A 42 7.81 5.71 -2.53
N ARG A 43 7.58 5.25 -1.29
CA ARG A 43 7.86 5.98 -0.05
C ARG A 43 6.99 7.21 0.21
N TRP A 44 5.86 7.36 -0.49
CA TRP A 44 4.90 8.45 -0.28
C TRP A 44 3.78 8.12 0.72
N GLY A 45 3.85 6.95 1.38
CA GLY A 45 2.87 6.55 2.39
C GLY A 45 1.59 5.90 1.84
N LYS A 46 1.61 5.39 0.60
CA LYS A 46 0.46 4.74 -0.06
C LYS A 46 -0.11 3.58 0.77
N SER A 47 0.73 2.61 1.15
CA SER A 47 0.28 1.42 1.90
C SER A 47 -0.20 1.78 3.30
N SER A 48 0.41 2.78 3.96
CA SER A 48 -0.07 3.32 5.24
C SER A 48 -1.44 3.98 5.09
N LEU A 49 -1.66 4.78 4.02
CA LEU A 49 -2.96 5.40 3.73
C LEU A 49 -4.05 4.34 3.58
N VAL A 50 -3.82 3.32 2.74
CA VAL A 50 -4.80 2.27 2.51
C VAL A 50 -5.10 1.52 3.80
N ARG A 51 -4.07 1.09 4.54
CA ARG A 51 -4.26 0.33 5.78
C ARG A 51 -5.03 1.14 6.82
N THR A 52 -4.61 2.37 7.12
CA THR A 52 -5.29 3.22 8.10
C THR A 52 -6.74 3.50 7.69
N SER A 53 -6.98 3.83 6.41
CA SER A 53 -8.34 4.09 5.94
C SER A 53 -9.26 2.87 6.07
N MET A 54 -8.73 1.69 5.79
CA MET A 54 -9.50 0.45 5.88
C MET A 54 -9.75 0.01 7.32
N GLU A 55 -8.81 0.22 8.23
CA GLU A 55 -8.99 -0.02 9.66
C GLU A 55 -10.07 0.90 10.25
N GLU A 56 -10.04 2.20 9.90
CA GLU A 56 -11.10 3.14 10.28
C GLU A 56 -12.47 2.70 9.72
N LEU A 57 -12.53 2.32 8.44
CA LEU A 57 -13.77 1.92 7.79
C LEU A 57 -14.38 0.66 8.43
N MET A 58 -13.57 -0.32 8.81
CA MET A 58 -14.03 -1.51 9.54
C MET A 58 -14.54 -1.18 10.95
N GLN A 59 -14.02 -0.14 11.60
CA GLN A 59 -14.52 0.35 12.88
C GLN A 59 -15.85 1.11 12.73
N GLU A 60 -16.00 1.88 11.65
CA GLU A 60 -17.21 2.63 11.33
C GLU A 60 -18.37 1.71 10.91
N GLU A 61 -18.07 0.63 10.18
CA GLU A 61 -19.06 -0.28 9.59
C GLU A 61 -18.71 -1.76 9.81
N SER A 62 -19.37 -2.40 10.78
CA SER A 62 -19.11 -3.80 11.14
C SER A 62 -19.38 -4.82 10.04
N LYS A 63 -20.22 -4.46 9.06
CA LYS A 63 -20.54 -5.29 7.89
C LYS A 63 -19.49 -5.23 6.79
N ILE A 64 -18.49 -4.37 6.90
CA ILE A 64 -17.38 -4.31 5.95
C ILE A 64 -16.25 -5.20 6.46
N LYS A 65 -15.73 -6.04 5.57
CA LYS A 65 -14.52 -6.85 5.78
C LYS A 65 -13.47 -6.46 4.76
N VAL A 66 -12.21 -6.44 5.18
CA VAL A 66 -11.11 -6.01 4.32
C VAL A 66 -10.07 -7.13 4.22
N CYS A 67 -9.66 -7.42 2.99
CA CYS A 67 -8.65 -8.42 2.66
C CYS A 67 -7.44 -7.70 2.04
N PHE A 68 -6.24 -7.96 2.57
CA PHE A 68 -5.01 -7.35 2.07
C PHE A 68 -4.14 -8.38 1.38
N MET A 69 -3.64 -8.05 0.19
CA MET A 69 -2.72 -8.85 -0.60
C MET A 69 -1.54 -7.98 -1.04
N ASP A 70 -0.33 -8.52 -0.93
CA ASP A 70 0.86 -7.96 -1.56
C ASP A 70 1.21 -8.82 -2.77
N ALA A 71 1.17 -8.22 -3.96
CA ALA A 71 1.46 -8.89 -5.22
C ALA A 71 2.96 -8.91 -5.57
N SER A 72 3.83 -8.28 -4.75
CA SER A 72 5.27 -8.17 -5.03
C SER A 72 5.99 -9.53 -5.12
N LYS A 73 5.46 -10.55 -4.45
CA LYS A 73 6.03 -11.89 -4.37
C LYS A 73 5.29 -12.93 -5.22
N ILE A 74 4.41 -12.48 -6.11
CA ILE A 74 3.65 -13.38 -7.00
C ILE A 74 4.41 -13.56 -8.30
N HIS A 75 4.76 -14.80 -8.62
CA HIS A 75 5.55 -15.16 -9.80
C HIS A 75 4.77 -16.04 -10.78
N THR A 76 3.66 -16.65 -10.35
CA THR A 76 2.80 -17.51 -11.17
C THR A 76 1.32 -17.20 -10.97
N GLU A 77 0.48 -17.55 -11.95
CA GLU A 77 -0.97 -17.44 -11.81
C GLU A 77 -1.49 -18.32 -10.66
N GLU A 78 -0.91 -19.51 -10.48
CA GLU A 78 -1.28 -20.40 -9.39
C GLU A 78 -1.03 -19.77 -8.02
N GLU A 79 0.13 -19.15 -7.82
CA GLU A 79 0.43 -18.39 -6.59
C GLU A 79 -0.57 -17.26 -6.37
N PHE A 80 -0.95 -16.56 -7.45
CA PHE A 80 -1.96 -15.51 -7.37
C PHE A 80 -3.30 -16.06 -6.86
N TYR A 81 -3.83 -17.12 -7.48
CA TYR A 81 -5.12 -17.70 -7.09
C TYR A 81 -5.08 -18.26 -5.67
N ASN A 82 -4.01 -18.95 -5.30
CA ASN A 82 -3.82 -19.47 -3.94
C ASN A 82 -3.80 -18.35 -2.89
N LYS A 83 -3.03 -17.29 -3.15
CA LYS A 83 -2.94 -16.15 -2.24
C LYS A 83 -4.25 -15.39 -2.18
N PHE A 84 -4.90 -15.16 -3.31
CA PHE A 84 -6.19 -14.47 -3.38
C PHE A 84 -7.26 -15.20 -2.57
N ALA A 85 -7.44 -16.50 -2.78
CA ALA A 85 -8.37 -17.30 -1.98
C ALA A 85 -8.04 -17.26 -0.49
N SER A 86 -6.75 -17.39 -0.15
CA SER A 86 -6.26 -17.37 1.24
C SER A 86 -6.61 -16.07 1.96
N ILE A 87 -6.31 -14.90 1.34
CA ILE A 87 -6.58 -13.60 1.97
C ILE A 87 -8.07 -13.32 2.12
N VAL A 88 -8.88 -13.77 1.18
CA VAL A 88 -10.35 -13.63 1.26
C VAL A 88 -10.89 -14.45 2.44
N ILE A 89 -10.48 -15.71 2.55
CA ILE A 89 -10.92 -16.58 3.64
C ILE A 89 -10.47 -16.04 5.01
N GLN A 90 -9.21 -15.62 5.12
CA GLN A 90 -8.67 -15.03 6.36
C GLN A 90 -9.38 -13.73 6.74
N GLY A 91 -9.61 -12.83 5.77
CA GLY A 91 -10.23 -11.52 6.02
C GLY A 91 -11.69 -11.59 6.50
N VAL A 92 -12.41 -12.66 6.15
CA VAL A 92 -13.81 -12.87 6.55
C VAL A 92 -13.97 -13.79 7.76
N SER A 93 -12.89 -14.46 8.20
CA SER A 93 -12.87 -15.32 9.39
C SER A 93 -12.76 -14.46 10.63
N SER A 94 -13.71 -14.54 11.54
CA SER A 94 -13.54 -13.99 12.88
C SER A 94 -12.93 -15.08 13.76
N THR A 95 -11.81 -14.75 14.42
CA THR A 95 -11.06 -15.55 15.41
C THR A 95 -11.83 -16.71 16.04
N LEU A 96 -11.43 -17.95 15.73
CA LEU A 96 -11.49 -19.19 16.51
C LEU A 96 -11.52 -20.38 15.55
N GLU A 97 -10.73 -21.41 15.81
CA GLU A 97 -10.58 -22.64 14.98
C GLU A 97 -11.91 -23.30 14.57
N GLN A 98 -12.93 -23.22 15.39
CA GLN A 98 -14.26 -23.75 15.07
C GLN A 98 -14.96 -23.01 13.93
N LYS A 99 -14.76 -21.68 13.84
CA LYS A 99 -15.36 -20.88 12.76
C LYS A 99 -14.63 -21.05 11.44
N LEU A 100 -13.35 -21.44 11.47
CA LEU A 100 -12.61 -21.73 10.27
C LEU A 100 -13.10 -23.02 9.60
N SER A 101 -13.35 -24.08 10.37
CA SER A 101 -13.89 -25.33 9.85
C SER A 101 -15.30 -25.17 9.24
N ASP A 102 -16.13 -24.33 9.85
CA ASP A 102 -17.48 -24.04 9.35
C ASP A 102 -17.43 -23.14 8.09
N LEU A 103 -16.51 -22.19 8.06
CA LEU A 103 -16.25 -21.38 6.88
C LEU A 103 -15.72 -22.23 5.72
N VAL A 104 -14.84 -23.18 5.98
CA VAL A 104 -14.35 -24.10 4.96
C VAL A 104 -15.44 -25.02 4.44
N LYS A 105 -16.26 -25.59 5.33
CA LYS A 105 -17.44 -26.35 4.89
C LYS A 105 -18.39 -25.50 4.05
N PHE A 106 -18.54 -24.23 4.42
CA PHE A 106 -19.32 -23.27 3.65
C PHE A 106 -18.71 -23.00 2.28
N ILE A 107 -17.42 -22.73 2.23
CA ILE A 107 -16.69 -22.47 0.98
C ILE A 107 -16.68 -23.70 0.08
N ASN A 108 -16.49 -24.89 0.65
CA ASN A 108 -16.52 -26.16 -0.10
C ASN A 108 -17.88 -26.46 -0.76
N ARG A 109 -18.94 -25.77 -0.39
CA ARG A 109 -20.22 -25.83 -1.15
C ARG A 109 -20.12 -25.10 -2.49
N PHE A 110 -19.25 -24.10 -2.59
CA PHE A 110 -19.08 -23.27 -3.78
C PHE A 110 -17.78 -23.60 -4.53
N THR A 111 -16.79 -24.13 -3.82
CA THR A 111 -15.43 -24.38 -4.32
C THR A 111 -14.88 -25.67 -3.67
N PRO A 112 -15.32 -26.87 -4.12
CA PRO A 112 -15.05 -28.14 -3.45
C PRO A 112 -13.57 -28.54 -3.34
N SER A 113 -12.69 -27.89 -4.08
CA SER A 113 -11.27 -28.22 -4.18
C SER A 113 -10.36 -27.40 -3.28
N ILE A 114 -10.91 -26.56 -2.40
CA ILE A 114 -10.10 -25.84 -1.41
C ILE A 114 -9.78 -26.78 -0.24
N THR A 115 -8.54 -27.24 -0.17
CA THR A 115 -8.03 -27.99 0.98
C THR A 115 -7.27 -27.08 1.92
N ILE A 116 -7.58 -27.16 3.21
CA ILE A 116 -6.80 -26.47 4.26
C ILE A 116 -5.68 -27.41 4.66
N ALA A 117 -4.43 -26.98 4.41
CA ALA A 117 -3.28 -27.61 5.05
C ALA A 117 -3.04 -26.86 6.38
N SER A 118 -3.39 -27.46 7.50
CA SER A 118 -2.97 -26.99 8.81
C SER A 118 -1.51 -27.35 9.00
N ASP A 119 -0.65 -26.34 9.14
CA ASP A 119 0.70 -26.54 9.61
C ASP A 119 0.65 -26.63 11.15
N PRO A 120 0.99 -27.77 11.77
CA PRO A 120 0.89 -27.94 13.22
C PRO A 120 1.83 -27.05 14.02
N MET A 121 2.81 -26.40 13.38
CA MET A 121 3.81 -25.55 14.04
C MET A 121 3.53 -24.04 13.98
N ASN A 122 2.59 -23.58 13.17
CA ASN A 122 2.25 -22.15 13.06
C ASN A 122 0.73 -21.96 13.11
N SER A 123 0.21 -21.76 14.30
CA SER A 123 -1.23 -21.58 14.57
C SER A 123 -1.83 -20.26 14.00
N VAL A 124 -1.09 -19.48 13.23
CA VAL A 124 -1.50 -18.14 12.74
C VAL A 124 -1.59 -18.06 11.21
N GLU A 125 -0.92 -18.93 10.46
CA GLU A 125 -1.01 -18.94 8.99
C GLU A 125 -1.78 -20.16 8.50
N VAL A 126 -3.01 -19.93 8.05
CA VAL A 126 -3.79 -20.93 7.32
C VAL A 126 -3.25 -20.99 5.90
N ASN A 127 -2.38 -21.97 5.63
CA ASN A 127 -1.91 -22.24 4.28
C ASN A 127 -3.01 -22.99 3.52
N LEU A 128 -3.81 -22.25 2.78
CA LEU A 128 -4.79 -22.83 1.86
C LEU A 128 -4.09 -23.24 0.57
N LYS A 129 -4.15 -24.52 0.25
CA LYS A 129 -3.80 -25.00 -1.08
C LYS A 129 -5.09 -25.14 -1.88
N VAL A 130 -5.29 -24.23 -2.81
CA VAL A 130 -6.27 -24.41 -3.88
C VAL A 130 -5.64 -25.40 -4.86
N ASN A 131 -6.35 -26.45 -5.20
CA ASN A 131 -5.86 -27.34 -6.25
C ASN A 131 -6.33 -26.82 -7.61
N PRO A 132 -5.48 -26.10 -8.38
CA PRO A 132 -5.87 -25.45 -9.62
C PRO A 132 -6.21 -26.44 -10.74
N VAL A 133 -5.92 -27.72 -10.54
CA VAL A 133 -6.30 -28.78 -11.49
C VAL A 133 -7.79 -29.16 -11.34
N LYS A 134 -8.41 -28.85 -10.21
CA LYS A 134 -9.80 -29.22 -9.88
C LYS A 134 -10.77 -28.04 -9.78
N GLU A 135 -10.27 -26.82 -9.74
CA GLU A 135 -11.10 -25.63 -9.59
C GLU A 135 -10.90 -24.68 -10.76
N SER A 136 -11.99 -24.13 -11.28
CA SER A 136 -11.87 -23.10 -12.31
C SER A 136 -11.39 -21.80 -11.71
N PRO A 137 -10.49 -21.07 -12.36
CA PRO A 137 -10.04 -19.75 -11.92
C PRO A 137 -11.19 -18.78 -11.63
N GLU A 138 -12.25 -18.82 -12.40
CA GLU A 138 -13.45 -17.99 -12.24
C GLU A 138 -14.11 -18.20 -10.87
N ASN A 139 -14.22 -19.46 -10.40
CA ASN A 139 -14.78 -19.75 -9.09
C ASN A 139 -13.95 -19.13 -7.95
N ILE A 140 -12.61 -19.11 -8.10
CA ILE A 140 -11.72 -18.48 -7.13
C ILE A 140 -11.93 -16.96 -7.14
N LEU A 141 -12.02 -16.35 -8.31
CA LEU A 141 -12.23 -14.91 -8.45
C LEU A 141 -13.60 -14.45 -7.97
N GLN A 142 -14.62 -15.31 -8.06
CA GLN A 142 -15.96 -15.04 -7.53
C GLN A 142 -16.10 -15.31 -6.03
N LEU A 143 -15.10 -15.92 -5.40
CA LEU A 143 -15.15 -16.30 -3.98
C LEU A 143 -15.54 -15.14 -3.04
N PRO A 144 -14.93 -13.94 -3.12
CA PRO A 144 -15.31 -12.84 -2.24
C PRO A 144 -16.78 -12.43 -2.41
N GLU A 145 -17.29 -12.37 -3.64
CA GLU A 145 -18.68 -12.00 -3.92
C GLU A 145 -19.66 -13.00 -3.34
N ARG A 146 -19.44 -14.30 -3.57
CA ARG A 146 -20.29 -15.37 -3.04
C ARG A 146 -20.32 -15.39 -1.51
N ILE A 147 -19.18 -15.14 -0.87
CA ILE A 147 -19.12 -15.03 0.60
C ILE A 147 -19.86 -13.79 1.08
N ALA A 148 -19.65 -12.65 0.41
CA ALA A 148 -20.26 -11.38 0.78
C ALA A 148 -21.80 -11.47 0.69
N GLU A 149 -22.33 -11.99 -0.41
CA GLU A 149 -23.76 -12.21 -0.63
C GLU A 149 -24.34 -13.15 0.43
N ALA A 150 -23.74 -14.31 0.63
CA ALA A 150 -24.26 -15.32 1.56
C ALA A 150 -24.22 -14.88 3.04
N LYS A 151 -23.31 -13.97 3.42
CA LYS A 151 -23.20 -13.43 4.77
C LYS A 151 -23.86 -12.07 4.96
N GLY A 152 -24.36 -11.44 3.90
CA GLY A 152 -24.93 -10.08 3.93
C GLY A 152 -23.92 -9.02 4.37
N ILE A 153 -22.66 -9.15 3.92
CA ILE A 153 -21.55 -8.23 4.20
C ILE A 153 -21.01 -7.63 2.91
N LYS A 154 -20.16 -6.60 3.04
CA LYS A 154 -19.35 -6.08 1.94
C LYS A 154 -17.89 -6.50 2.14
N ILE A 155 -17.21 -6.84 1.07
CA ILE A 155 -15.78 -7.19 1.09
C ILE A 155 -15.01 -6.16 0.26
N ILE A 156 -13.93 -5.63 0.84
CA ILE A 156 -12.98 -4.77 0.12
C ILE A 156 -11.67 -5.54 -0.01
N VAL A 157 -11.23 -5.76 -1.25
CA VAL A 157 -9.96 -6.43 -1.54
C VAL A 157 -8.92 -5.38 -1.93
N CYS A 158 -7.90 -5.25 -1.11
CA CYS A 158 -6.79 -4.31 -1.28
C CYS A 158 -5.56 -5.05 -1.78
N ILE A 159 -5.06 -4.72 -2.99
CA ILE A 159 -3.90 -5.39 -3.60
C ILE A 159 -2.77 -4.37 -3.77
N ASP A 160 -1.71 -4.52 -2.99
CA ASP A 160 -0.48 -3.72 -3.10
C ASP A 160 0.40 -4.22 -4.25
N GLU A 161 1.16 -3.30 -4.84
CA GLU A 161 2.06 -3.53 -5.98
C GLU A 161 1.39 -4.29 -7.13
N PHE A 162 0.11 -3.99 -7.40
CA PHE A 162 -0.73 -4.67 -8.41
C PHE A 162 -0.07 -4.79 -9.77
N GLN A 163 0.71 -3.79 -10.17
CA GLN A 163 1.43 -3.82 -11.46
C GLN A 163 2.46 -4.97 -11.58
N GLN A 164 2.84 -5.60 -10.46
CA GLN A 164 3.75 -6.75 -10.52
C GLN A 164 3.11 -7.95 -11.24
N LEU A 165 1.80 -8.07 -11.19
CA LEU A 165 1.06 -9.11 -11.91
C LEU A 165 1.26 -9.00 -13.44
N ALA A 166 1.54 -7.78 -13.94
CA ALA A 166 1.83 -7.58 -15.37
C ALA A 166 3.14 -8.23 -15.84
N ASN A 167 3.99 -8.68 -14.92
CA ASN A 167 5.20 -9.45 -15.25
C ASN A 167 4.94 -10.96 -15.40
N LEU A 168 3.72 -11.43 -15.10
CA LEU A 168 3.38 -12.85 -15.27
C LEU A 168 3.35 -13.25 -16.73
N PRO A 169 3.83 -14.44 -17.09
CA PRO A 169 3.94 -14.88 -18.51
C PRO A 169 2.62 -14.81 -19.30
N LYS A 170 1.49 -15.08 -18.62
CA LYS A 170 0.15 -15.07 -19.24
C LYS A 170 -0.71 -13.88 -18.77
N TRP A 171 -0.07 -12.77 -18.41
CA TRP A 171 -0.75 -11.60 -17.88
C TRP A 171 -1.99 -11.19 -18.67
N LYS A 172 -1.91 -11.17 -20.01
CA LYS A 172 -3.03 -10.75 -20.86
C LYS A 172 -4.30 -11.58 -20.68
N ASN A 173 -4.15 -12.88 -20.45
CA ASN A 173 -5.28 -13.76 -20.16
C ASN A 173 -5.81 -13.52 -18.75
N LEU A 174 -4.90 -13.44 -17.78
CA LEU A 174 -5.26 -13.13 -16.39
C LEU A 174 -5.95 -11.76 -16.29
N GLU A 175 -5.40 -10.72 -16.94
CA GLU A 175 -5.97 -9.37 -16.99
C GLU A 175 -7.42 -9.38 -17.48
N ALA A 176 -7.68 -10.06 -18.58
CA ALA A 176 -9.01 -10.16 -19.15
C ALA A 176 -9.98 -10.92 -18.23
N MET A 177 -9.53 -12.00 -17.61
CA MET A 177 -10.32 -12.80 -16.68
C MET A 177 -10.65 -12.02 -15.40
N LEU A 178 -9.66 -11.36 -14.80
CA LEU A 178 -9.87 -10.50 -13.64
C LEU A 178 -10.92 -9.43 -13.93
N ARG A 179 -10.82 -8.77 -15.08
CA ARG A 179 -11.77 -7.74 -15.48
C ARG A 179 -13.17 -8.30 -15.67
N ALA A 180 -13.30 -9.45 -16.36
CA ALA A 180 -14.58 -10.08 -16.63
C ALA A 180 -15.31 -10.45 -15.34
N GLU A 181 -14.60 -11.05 -14.38
CA GLU A 181 -15.18 -11.51 -13.12
C GLU A 181 -15.47 -10.35 -12.16
N TRP A 182 -14.50 -9.46 -11.96
CA TRP A 182 -14.62 -8.41 -10.95
C TRP A 182 -15.65 -7.31 -11.28
N GLN A 183 -15.89 -7.05 -12.57
CA GLN A 183 -16.90 -6.06 -12.96
C GLN A 183 -18.35 -6.48 -12.67
N LEU A 184 -18.59 -7.78 -12.46
CA LEU A 184 -19.92 -8.33 -12.18
C LEU A 184 -20.25 -8.37 -10.69
N GLN A 185 -19.29 -8.00 -9.83
CA GLN A 185 -19.43 -8.07 -8.38
C GLN A 185 -20.12 -6.81 -7.83
N HIS A 186 -21.08 -7.00 -6.94
CA HIS A 186 -21.88 -5.93 -6.34
C HIS A 186 -21.61 -5.73 -4.85
N HIS A 187 -21.10 -6.77 -4.17
CA HIS A 187 -20.79 -6.76 -2.73
C HIS A 187 -19.29 -6.73 -2.47
N THR A 188 -18.48 -6.86 -3.53
CA THR A 188 -17.03 -6.81 -3.47
C THR A 188 -16.49 -5.58 -4.20
N THR A 189 -15.56 -4.88 -3.58
CA THR A 189 -14.92 -3.68 -4.15
C THR A 189 -13.41 -3.83 -4.09
N TYR A 190 -12.70 -3.25 -5.05
CA TYR A 190 -11.26 -3.40 -5.18
C TYR A 190 -10.53 -2.08 -4.98
N CYS A 191 -9.46 -2.12 -4.15
CA CYS A 191 -8.47 -1.07 -4.02
C CYS A 191 -7.15 -1.60 -4.59
N LEU A 192 -6.85 -1.24 -5.84
CA LEU A 192 -5.65 -1.67 -6.55
C LEU A 192 -4.61 -0.56 -6.50
N TYR A 193 -3.44 -0.82 -5.92
CA TYR A 193 -2.47 0.23 -5.75
C TYR A 193 -1.04 -0.22 -6.05
N GLY A 194 -0.21 0.73 -6.47
CA GLY A 194 1.14 0.42 -6.88
C GLY A 194 2.06 1.63 -7.01
N SER A 195 3.36 1.37 -7.08
CA SER A 195 4.40 2.38 -7.07
C SER A 195 4.98 2.69 -8.45
N LYS A 196 4.91 1.76 -9.41
CA LYS A 196 5.41 1.95 -10.78
C LYS A 196 4.35 2.66 -11.63
N MET A 197 4.36 4.00 -11.58
CA MET A 197 3.33 4.85 -12.18
C MET A 197 3.07 4.58 -13.66
N HIS A 198 4.11 4.33 -14.47
CA HIS A 198 3.95 4.04 -15.91
C HIS A 198 3.24 2.70 -16.14
N MET A 199 3.60 1.65 -15.39
CA MET A 199 2.92 0.35 -15.50
C MET A 199 1.46 0.43 -15.06
N MET A 200 1.17 1.13 -13.97
CA MET A 200 -0.20 1.36 -13.52
C MET A 200 -1.01 2.13 -14.57
N LYS A 201 -0.43 3.17 -15.19
CA LYS A 201 -1.08 3.88 -16.31
C LYS A 201 -1.31 2.99 -17.52
N ASP A 202 -0.38 2.10 -17.81
CA ASP A 202 -0.52 1.15 -18.94
C ASP A 202 -1.66 0.15 -18.73
N ILE A 203 -1.88 -0.28 -17.50
CA ILE A 203 -2.97 -1.19 -17.14
C ILE A 203 -4.32 -0.47 -17.14
N PHE A 204 -4.42 0.73 -16.54
CA PHE A 204 -5.71 1.34 -16.24
C PHE A 204 -6.13 2.49 -17.16
N ASN A 205 -5.21 3.12 -17.89
CA ASN A 205 -5.51 4.31 -18.69
C ASN A 205 -5.43 4.07 -20.20
N LYS A 206 -4.88 2.95 -20.67
CA LYS A 206 -4.88 2.63 -22.12
C LYS A 206 -6.25 2.14 -22.55
N ALA A 207 -6.83 2.77 -23.59
CA ALA A 207 -8.17 2.46 -24.07
C ALA A 207 -8.38 1.01 -24.52
N ASN A 208 -7.31 0.32 -24.90
CA ASN A 208 -7.33 -1.08 -25.32
C ASN A 208 -6.99 -2.07 -24.18
N SER A 209 -6.80 -1.58 -22.96
CA SER A 209 -6.61 -2.44 -21.79
C SER A 209 -7.96 -2.93 -21.25
N PRO A 210 -8.09 -4.21 -20.85
CA PRO A 210 -9.28 -4.71 -20.18
C PRO A 210 -9.67 -3.87 -18.95
N PHE A 211 -8.69 -3.37 -18.19
CA PHE A 211 -8.92 -2.55 -17.00
C PHE A 211 -9.20 -1.06 -17.28
N PHE A 212 -9.31 -0.65 -18.54
CA PHE A 212 -9.67 0.73 -18.86
C PHE A 212 -10.96 1.15 -18.13
N LYS A 213 -10.88 2.25 -17.37
CA LYS A 213 -12.01 2.76 -16.56
C LYS A 213 -12.61 1.75 -15.58
N PHE A 214 -11.80 0.86 -15.01
CA PHE A 214 -12.26 -0.10 -14.00
C PHE A 214 -12.69 0.54 -12.69
N GLY A 215 -12.14 1.68 -12.33
CA GLY A 215 -12.44 2.38 -11.09
C GLY A 215 -11.96 3.82 -11.10
N GLN A 216 -12.12 4.48 -9.96
CA GLN A 216 -11.66 5.85 -9.74
C GLN A 216 -10.14 5.89 -9.59
N LEU A 217 -9.46 6.69 -10.42
CA LEU A 217 -8.04 6.93 -10.29
C LEU A 217 -7.79 7.99 -9.20
N MET A 218 -6.99 7.63 -8.20
CA MET A 218 -6.48 8.51 -7.18
C MET A 218 -4.96 8.64 -7.31
N ASN A 219 -4.47 9.86 -7.52
CA ASN A 219 -3.04 10.16 -7.54
C ASN A 219 -2.66 10.79 -6.20
N LEU A 220 -1.91 10.05 -5.39
CA LEU A 220 -1.47 10.54 -4.10
C LEU A 220 -0.45 11.67 -4.29
N LYS A 221 -0.73 12.82 -3.72
CA LYS A 221 0.17 13.99 -3.74
C LYS A 221 1.15 13.92 -2.57
N ARG A 222 2.21 14.73 -2.60
CA ARG A 222 3.07 14.93 -1.42
C ARG A 222 2.25 15.54 -0.29
N ILE A 223 2.59 15.20 0.94
CA ILE A 223 2.03 15.87 2.12
C ILE A 223 2.54 17.32 2.10
N ALA A 224 1.62 18.26 2.23
CA ALA A 224 1.92 19.68 2.18
C ALA A 224 2.64 20.16 3.46
N LYS A 225 3.35 21.27 3.36
CA LYS A 225 4.15 21.82 4.48
C LYS A 225 3.28 22.18 5.69
N GLU A 226 2.04 22.61 5.45
CA GLU A 226 1.07 22.99 6.46
C GLU A 226 0.76 21.85 7.44
N TYR A 227 1.02 20.60 7.04
CA TYR A 227 0.86 19.40 7.88
C TYR A 227 2.18 18.91 8.45
N TRP A 228 3.26 18.99 7.66
CA TRP A 228 4.57 18.55 8.11
C TRP A 228 5.13 19.39 9.24
N ILE A 229 5.08 20.72 9.11
CA ILE A 229 5.74 21.63 10.06
C ILE A 229 5.13 21.49 11.46
N PRO A 230 3.80 21.59 11.67
CA PRO A 230 3.21 21.39 12.98
C PRO A 230 3.47 19.98 13.56
N TYR A 231 3.46 18.95 12.71
CA TYR A 231 3.75 17.58 13.12
C TYR A 231 5.19 17.46 13.67
N ILE A 232 6.17 17.98 12.96
CA ILE A 232 7.58 17.93 13.37
C ILE A 232 7.76 18.69 14.69
N MET A 233 7.30 19.93 14.76
CA MET A 233 7.41 20.75 15.97
C MET A 233 6.73 20.11 17.18
N SER A 234 5.53 19.56 17.00
CA SER A 234 4.80 18.86 18.07
C SER A 234 5.55 17.65 18.59
N ASN A 235 6.14 16.84 17.71
CA ASN A 235 6.87 15.64 18.10
C ASN A 235 8.19 15.95 18.81
N PHE A 236 8.92 16.99 18.40
CA PHE A 236 10.07 17.49 19.17
C PHE A 236 9.63 17.94 20.57
N LYS A 237 8.56 18.75 20.66
CA LYS A 237 8.04 19.27 21.91
C LYS A 237 7.57 18.17 22.87
N LYS A 238 6.88 17.13 22.39
CA LYS A 238 6.45 15.99 23.21
C LYS A 238 7.59 15.27 23.92
N THR A 239 8.80 15.36 23.39
CA THR A 239 10.00 14.74 23.95
C THR A 239 10.93 15.71 24.67
N GLY A 240 10.46 16.95 24.93
CA GLY A 240 11.23 17.97 25.65
C GLY A 240 12.31 18.66 24.82
N LYS A 241 12.24 18.54 23.49
CA LYS A 241 13.17 19.16 22.54
C LYS A 241 12.46 20.24 21.73
N THR A 242 13.22 21.13 21.12
CA THR A 242 12.68 22.22 20.29
C THR A 242 13.34 22.30 18.93
N ILE A 243 12.52 22.61 17.93
CA ILE A 243 12.91 22.95 16.56
C ILE A 243 12.09 24.18 16.14
N SER A 244 12.70 25.15 15.47
CA SER A 244 11.96 26.31 14.98
C SER A 244 11.16 25.95 13.72
N GLU A 245 10.13 26.75 13.42
CA GLU A 245 9.33 26.63 12.22
C GLU A 245 10.19 26.67 10.94
N SER A 246 11.11 27.64 10.88
CA SER A 246 12.04 27.80 9.75
C SER A 246 12.99 26.62 9.54
N GLN A 247 13.45 25.99 10.65
CA GLN A 247 14.28 24.79 10.57
C GLN A 247 13.46 23.56 10.11
N ALA A 248 12.23 23.41 10.60
CA ALA A 248 11.33 22.33 10.16
C ALA A 248 10.97 22.47 8.68
N GLU A 249 10.71 23.69 8.21
CA GLU A 249 10.48 23.97 6.78
C GLU A 249 11.72 23.67 5.94
N CYS A 250 12.89 24.17 6.35
CA CYS A 250 14.16 23.90 5.70
C CYS A 250 14.46 22.40 5.58
N LEU A 251 14.22 21.63 6.65
CA LEU A 251 14.35 20.17 6.65
C LEU A 251 13.49 19.54 5.55
N CYS A 252 12.22 19.89 5.50
CA CYS A 252 11.27 19.35 4.52
C CYS A 252 11.66 19.73 3.08
N GLU A 253 12.09 20.98 2.83
CA GLU A 253 12.50 21.46 1.53
C GLU A 253 13.75 20.74 1.00
N ARG A 254 14.74 20.49 1.85
CA ARG A 254 15.98 19.78 1.50
C ARG A 254 15.70 18.38 0.96
N VAL A 255 14.73 17.67 1.53
CA VAL A 255 14.31 16.33 1.07
C VAL A 255 13.06 16.37 0.19
N LYS A 256 12.70 17.55 -0.34
CA LYS A 256 11.59 17.75 -1.29
C LYS A 256 10.26 17.17 -0.79
N TYR A 257 9.98 17.25 0.52
CA TYR A 257 8.76 16.73 1.13
C TYR A 257 8.50 15.23 0.86
N ASN A 258 9.55 14.46 0.59
CA ASN A 258 9.43 13.01 0.47
C ASN A 258 9.19 12.40 1.86
N SER A 259 8.05 11.78 2.07
CA SER A 259 7.60 11.33 3.40
C SER A 259 8.61 10.40 4.11
N TRP A 260 9.29 9.53 3.37
CA TRP A 260 10.32 8.67 3.93
C TRP A 260 11.52 9.47 4.43
N TYR A 261 12.06 10.35 3.57
CA TYR A 261 13.24 11.11 3.91
C TYR A 261 12.97 12.19 4.96
N VAL A 262 11.75 12.77 4.99
CA VAL A 262 11.37 13.67 6.08
C VAL A 262 11.38 12.94 7.42
N GLN A 263 10.80 11.74 7.51
CA GLN A 263 10.79 10.94 8.74
C GLN A 263 12.20 10.51 9.15
N GLN A 264 13.01 10.04 8.20
CA GLN A 264 14.40 9.63 8.47
C GLN A 264 15.24 10.81 8.95
N TYR A 265 15.14 11.95 8.30
CA TYR A 265 15.88 13.16 8.67
C TYR A 265 15.44 13.68 10.06
N CYS A 266 14.13 13.70 10.31
CA CYS A 266 13.59 14.04 11.63
C CYS A 266 14.08 13.08 12.71
N PHE A 267 14.16 11.78 12.43
CA PHE A 267 14.67 10.79 13.37
C PHE A 267 16.14 11.04 13.71
N PHE A 268 17.00 11.23 12.71
CA PHE A 268 18.42 11.52 12.95
C PHE A 268 18.60 12.83 13.70
N LEU A 269 17.91 13.88 13.28
CA LEU A 269 17.97 15.18 13.92
C LEU A 269 17.50 15.11 15.37
N TRP A 270 16.35 14.47 15.63
CA TRP A 270 15.82 14.30 16.98
C TRP A 270 16.74 13.48 17.88
N SER A 271 17.32 12.40 17.37
CA SER A 271 18.20 11.52 18.16
C SER A 271 19.50 12.18 18.60
N HIS A 272 20.01 13.14 17.81
CA HIS A 272 21.24 13.88 18.10
C HIS A 272 21.00 15.27 18.74
N THR A 273 19.75 15.69 18.91
CA THR A 273 19.40 16.94 19.58
C THR A 273 19.32 16.72 21.07
N ASP A 274 20.01 17.51 21.88
CA ASP A 274 19.84 17.51 23.35
C ASP A 274 18.57 18.26 23.75
N LYS A 275 18.53 19.57 23.51
CA LYS A 275 17.40 20.45 23.83
C LYS A 275 16.87 21.20 22.63
N GLU A 276 17.75 21.83 21.88
CA GLU A 276 17.40 22.71 20.77
C GLU A 276 18.17 22.30 19.50
N VAL A 277 17.50 22.34 18.35
CA VAL A 277 18.13 22.11 17.06
C VAL A 277 18.99 23.31 16.70
N THR A 278 20.26 23.07 16.34
CA THR A 278 21.15 24.06 15.77
C THR A 278 21.23 23.95 14.26
N GLN A 279 21.67 25.01 13.58
CA GLN A 279 21.87 24.96 12.14
C GLN A 279 22.95 23.94 11.74
N GLU A 280 24.03 23.88 12.50
CA GLU A 280 25.12 22.91 12.30
C GLU A 280 24.59 21.47 12.40
N LEU A 281 23.76 21.20 13.41
CA LEU A 281 23.17 19.88 13.58
C LEU A 281 22.25 19.53 12.41
N LEU A 282 21.43 20.48 11.95
CA LEU A 282 20.59 20.31 10.78
C LEU A 282 21.43 19.93 9.54
N ASP A 283 22.56 20.60 9.30
CA ASP A 283 23.43 20.34 8.15
C ASP A 283 24.13 18.97 8.26
N ASN A 284 24.65 18.64 9.43
CA ASN A 284 25.32 17.35 9.68
C ASN A 284 24.36 16.16 9.53
N GLN A 285 23.12 16.29 9.99
CA GLN A 285 22.15 15.20 9.86
C GLN A 285 21.62 15.03 8.42
N LEU A 286 21.64 16.07 7.61
CA LEU A 286 21.40 15.92 6.16
C LEU A 286 22.48 15.05 5.52
N GLN A 287 23.75 15.31 5.85
CA GLN A 287 24.85 14.50 5.34
C GLN A 287 24.67 13.02 5.75
N LEU A 288 24.30 12.75 7.00
CA LEU A 288 24.03 11.40 7.46
C LEU A 288 22.88 10.72 6.69
N VAL A 289 21.83 11.47 6.32
CA VAL A 289 20.76 10.95 5.45
C VAL A 289 21.30 10.57 4.07
N LEU A 290 22.15 11.41 3.48
CA LEU A 290 22.76 11.14 2.17
C LEU A 290 23.67 9.90 2.24
N ASP A 291 24.58 9.84 3.19
CA ASP A 291 25.53 8.74 3.36
C ASP A 291 24.80 7.40 3.60
N THR A 292 23.76 7.42 4.43
CA THR A 292 22.97 6.21 4.73
C THR A 292 22.24 5.65 3.51
N ASN A 293 21.91 6.51 2.54
CA ASN A 293 21.17 6.12 1.34
C ASN A 293 22.04 6.08 0.08
N GLU A 294 23.36 6.25 0.18
CA GLU A 294 24.27 6.34 -0.96
C GLU A 294 24.16 5.11 -1.88
N ASP A 295 24.29 3.91 -1.34
CA ASP A 295 24.21 2.65 -2.11
C ASP A 295 22.89 2.53 -2.87
N LEU A 296 21.79 2.99 -2.25
CA LEU A 296 20.50 3.00 -2.89
C LEU A 296 20.45 3.98 -4.06
N PHE A 297 20.99 5.19 -3.88
CA PHE A 297 21.04 6.19 -4.94
C PHE A 297 21.93 5.74 -6.09
N LEU A 298 23.07 5.11 -5.79
CA LEU A 298 23.95 4.52 -6.81
C LEU A 298 23.21 3.42 -7.59
N THR A 299 22.53 2.51 -6.91
CA THR A 299 21.72 1.45 -7.55
C THR A 299 20.62 2.05 -8.45
N GLU A 300 19.91 3.07 -7.99
CA GLU A 300 18.90 3.76 -8.81
C GLU A 300 19.52 4.49 -10.02
N MET A 301 20.73 5.01 -9.88
CA MET A 301 21.45 5.64 -10.98
C MET A 301 21.97 4.65 -12.02
N ASP A 302 22.38 3.46 -11.61
CA ASP A 302 22.86 2.40 -12.51
C ASP A 302 21.73 1.87 -13.44
N GLU A 303 20.46 2.04 -13.05
CA GLU A 303 19.32 1.73 -13.90
C GLU A 303 19.07 2.80 -15.00
N LEU A 304 19.76 3.93 -14.97
CA LEU A 304 19.57 5.05 -15.89
C LEU A 304 20.57 5.05 -17.03
N THR A 305 20.11 5.48 -18.20
CA THR A 305 21.02 5.73 -19.33
C THR A 305 21.88 6.98 -19.09
N PRO A 306 23.06 7.08 -19.73
CA PRO A 306 23.91 8.28 -19.65
C PRO A 306 23.16 9.58 -19.98
N THR A 307 22.23 9.54 -20.94
CA THR A 307 21.40 10.70 -21.31
C THR A 307 20.46 11.10 -20.17
N GLN A 308 19.83 10.13 -19.51
CA GLN A 308 18.96 10.40 -18.34
C GLN A 308 19.74 10.96 -17.16
N ILE A 309 20.95 10.43 -16.90
CA ILE A 309 21.85 10.97 -15.87
C ILE A 309 22.24 12.42 -16.19
N GLY A 310 22.58 12.71 -17.45
CA GLY A 310 22.88 14.06 -17.91
C GLY A 310 21.72 15.02 -17.68
N MET A 311 20.49 14.62 -18.02
CA MET A 311 19.28 15.40 -17.77
C MET A 311 19.04 15.64 -16.27
N LEU A 312 19.22 14.62 -15.41
CA LEU A 312 19.08 14.78 -13.96
C LEU A 312 20.10 15.78 -13.39
N LYS A 313 21.35 15.74 -13.86
CA LYS A 313 22.38 16.70 -13.46
C LYS A 313 22.02 18.13 -13.88
N ALA A 314 21.54 18.33 -15.09
CA ALA A 314 21.09 19.64 -15.59
C ALA A 314 19.89 20.17 -14.76
N ILE A 315 18.93 19.34 -14.43
CA ILE A 315 17.81 19.71 -13.56
C ILE A 315 18.30 20.07 -12.15
N ALA A 316 19.23 19.30 -11.60
CA ALA A 316 19.78 19.54 -10.27
C ALA A 316 20.60 20.84 -10.19
N SER A 317 21.31 21.21 -11.26
CA SER A 317 22.07 22.48 -11.37
C SER A 317 21.19 23.71 -11.65
N GLY A 318 19.86 23.48 -11.89
CA GLY A 318 18.93 24.57 -12.17
C GLY A 318 18.98 25.11 -13.61
N GLU A 319 19.62 24.38 -14.52
CA GLU A 319 19.62 24.75 -15.94
C GLU A 319 18.18 24.60 -16.49
N LYS A 320 17.67 25.72 -17.01
CA LYS A 320 16.39 25.74 -17.73
C LYS A 320 16.69 25.46 -19.21
N HIS A 321 16.18 24.34 -19.72
CA HIS A 321 16.11 24.09 -21.16
C HIS A 321 14.82 24.63 -21.76
#